data_270d337272e3642f038955aab3ea4902
#
_entry.id   270d337272e3642f038955aab3ea4902
#
_cell.length_a   1.000
_cell.length_b   1.000
_cell.length_c   1.000
_cell.angle_alpha   90.00
_cell.angle_beta   90.00
_cell.angle_gamma   90.00
#
_symmetry.space_group_name_H-M   'P 1'
#
loop_
_entity.id
_entity.type
_entity.pdbx_description
1 polymer ?
#
loop_
_entity_poly.entity_id
_entity_poly.type
_entity_poly.pdbx_seq_one_letter_code
_entity_poly.pdbx_strand_id
1 'polypeptide(L)'
;MAEKGARADIIRIGSKAYMKGSAAFWRSFGGKAAAQIFAGRWIMGSATSGNFASLTPLTDLHRFVGGMLSDHGKLVKGATTTIAGRSVVAITDTATQGGTLYIAATGQSYPVQLVATGKSAGKLTFDQWNAVVTLTAPKGAIDLKKLAH
;
A
#
# COMPACT_ATOMS: atom_id res chain seq x y z
N MET A 1 4.02 -0.47 16.27
CA MET A 1 4.49 0.83 15.73
C MET A 1 5.40 0.54 14.53
N ALA A 2 5.12 1.11 13.36
CA ALA A 2 6.05 1.01 12.24
C ALA A 2 7.32 1.79 12.56
N GLU A 3 8.48 1.16 12.38
CA GLU A 3 9.78 1.78 12.63
C GLU A 3 10.00 2.93 11.62
N LYS A 4 10.48 4.08 12.10
CA LYS A 4 10.74 5.26 11.25
C LYS A 4 11.70 4.87 10.12
N GLY A 5 11.27 5.08 8.86
CA GLY A 5 12.06 4.69 7.68
C GLY A 5 11.75 3.28 7.15
N ALA A 6 10.74 2.57 7.68
CA ALA A 6 10.26 1.34 7.09
C ALA A 6 9.65 1.61 5.70
N ARG A 7 10.19 0.95 4.67
CA ARG A 7 9.72 1.04 3.28
C ARG A 7 9.68 -0.34 2.67
N ALA A 8 8.66 -0.62 1.86
CA ALA A 8 8.58 -1.83 1.07
C ALA A 8 7.99 -1.54 -0.31
N ASP A 9 8.56 -2.18 -1.33
CA ASP A 9 8.02 -2.25 -2.67
C ASP A 9 7.39 -3.63 -2.85
N ILE A 10 6.17 -3.68 -3.37
CA ILE A 10 5.43 -4.93 -3.60
C ILE A 10 4.97 -4.94 -5.05
N ILE A 11 5.25 -6.04 -5.76
CA ILE A 11 4.80 -6.30 -7.11
C ILE A 11 4.08 -7.64 -7.12
N ARG A 12 2.90 -7.69 -7.74
CA ARG A 12 2.20 -8.95 -8.00
C ARG A 12 2.14 -9.21 -9.49
N ILE A 13 2.53 -10.41 -9.89
CA ILE A 13 2.43 -10.89 -11.27
C ILE A 13 1.76 -12.28 -11.23
N GLY A 14 0.50 -12.33 -11.62
CA GLY A 14 -0.30 -13.54 -11.51
C GLY A 14 -0.39 -14.07 -10.08
N SER A 15 0.05 -15.31 -9.85
CA SER A 15 0.05 -15.98 -8.54
C SER A 15 1.32 -15.72 -7.72
N LYS A 16 2.28 -14.94 -8.22
CA LYS A 16 3.54 -14.63 -7.54
C LYS A 16 3.51 -13.21 -6.97
N ALA A 17 4.02 -13.06 -5.75
CA ALA A 17 4.30 -11.76 -5.13
C ALA A 17 5.80 -11.61 -4.97
N TYR A 18 6.28 -10.40 -5.26
CA TYR A 18 7.66 -9.98 -5.10
C TYR A 18 7.69 -8.84 -4.11
N MET A 19 8.62 -8.87 -3.17
CA MET A 19 8.77 -7.83 -2.16
C MET A 19 10.23 -7.46 -1.99
N LYS A 20 10.47 -6.15 -1.86
CA LYS A 20 11.77 -5.59 -1.49
C LYS A 20 11.55 -4.60 -0.35
N GLY A 21 12.18 -4.83 0.78
CA GLY A 21 12.03 -4.01 1.97
C GLY A 21 13.32 -3.39 2.46
N SER A 22 13.23 -2.25 3.14
CA SER A 22 14.33 -1.68 3.92
C SER A 22 14.66 -2.56 5.12
N ALA A 23 15.84 -2.39 5.73
CA ALA A 23 16.20 -3.09 6.94
C ALA A 23 15.21 -2.82 8.09
N ALA A 24 14.68 -1.59 8.20
CA ALA A 24 13.66 -1.22 9.18
C ALA A 24 12.35 -2.00 8.96
N PHE A 25 11.91 -2.12 7.70
CA PHE A 25 10.75 -2.93 7.35
C PHE A 25 10.94 -4.40 7.76
N TRP A 26 12.07 -5.00 7.39
CA TRP A 26 12.32 -6.41 7.71
C TRP A 26 12.49 -6.67 9.22
N ARG A 27 13.03 -5.70 9.99
CA ARG A 27 13.06 -5.81 11.45
C ARG A 27 11.68 -5.88 12.06
N SER A 28 10.77 -5.04 11.62
CA SER A 28 9.39 -5.03 12.13
C SER A 28 8.56 -6.20 11.64
N PHE A 29 8.84 -6.73 10.45
CA PHE A 29 8.07 -7.81 9.82
C PHE A 29 8.57 -9.21 10.18
N GLY A 30 9.88 -9.42 10.26
CA GLY A 30 10.50 -10.75 10.48
C GLY A 30 11.71 -10.74 11.41
N GLY A 31 11.93 -9.66 12.18
CA GLY A 31 13.01 -9.55 13.14
C GLY A 31 14.39 -9.25 12.55
N LYS A 32 15.42 -9.26 13.42
CA LYS A 32 16.80 -8.92 13.04
C LYS A 32 17.37 -9.85 11.96
N ALA A 33 17.11 -11.16 12.06
CA ALA A 33 17.59 -12.15 11.09
C ALA A 33 17.03 -11.88 9.67
N ALA A 34 15.73 -11.60 9.55
CA ALA A 34 15.12 -11.24 8.29
C ALA A 34 15.72 -9.96 7.70
N ALA A 35 16.03 -8.96 8.53
CA ALA A 35 16.68 -7.74 8.09
C ALA A 35 18.09 -7.98 7.53
N GLN A 36 18.87 -8.86 8.16
CA GLN A 36 20.23 -9.20 7.69
C GLN A 36 20.21 -9.92 6.33
N ILE A 37 19.22 -10.81 6.11
CA ILE A 37 19.15 -11.64 4.90
C ILE A 37 18.48 -10.89 3.74
N PHE A 38 17.40 -10.14 3.99
CA PHE A 38 16.49 -9.65 2.95
C PHE A 38 16.56 -8.14 2.69
N ALA A 39 17.21 -7.34 3.55
CA ALA A 39 17.27 -5.89 3.36
C ALA A 39 17.79 -5.51 1.97
N GLY A 40 17.00 -4.72 1.23
CA GLY A 40 17.33 -4.26 -0.11
C GLY A 40 17.29 -5.32 -1.21
N ARG A 41 16.94 -6.56 -0.89
CA ARG A 41 16.84 -7.67 -1.86
C ARG A 41 15.40 -7.95 -2.23
N TRP A 42 15.17 -8.36 -3.48
CA TRP A 42 13.88 -8.89 -3.89
C TRP A 42 13.73 -10.32 -3.36
N ILE A 43 12.60 -10.59 -2.74
CA ILE A 43 12.16 -11.94 -2.39
C ILE A 43 10.88 -12.27 -3.14
N MET A 44 10.65 -13.52 -3.43
CA MET A 44 9.51 -14.03 -4.15
C MET A 44 8.81 -15.12 -3.36
N GLY A 45 7.49 -15.11 -3.37
CA GLY A 45 6.64 -16.14 -2.78
C GLY A 45 5.30 -16.26 -3.49
N SER A 46 4.44 -17.15 -2.98
CA SER A 46 3.05 -17.23 -3.44
C SER A 46 2.26 -16.01 -2.98
N ALA A 47 1.48 -15.41 -3.90
CA ALA A 47 0.58 -14.31 -3.55
C ALA A 47 -0.66 -14.78 -2.76
N THR A 48 -0.97 -16.08 -2.75
CA THR A 48 -2.20 -16.63 -2.19
C THR A 48 -1.99 -17.51 -0.95
N SER A 49 -0.74 -17.79 -0.60
CA SER A 49 -0.41 -18.65 0.53
C SER A 49 0.89 -18.23 1.22
N GLY A 50 1.08 -18.67 2.46
CA GLY A 50 2.25 -18.35 3.26
C GLY A 50 2.30 -16.90 3.70
N ASN A 51 3.50 -16.42 4.03
CA ASN A 51 3.73 -15.09 4.62
C ASN A 51 3.33 -13.90 3.72
N PHE A 52 3.20 -14.12 2.40
CA PHE A 52 2.77 -13.08 1.47
C PHE A 52 1.25 -12.94 1.34
N ALA A 53 0.49 -13.95 1.76
CA ALA A 53 -0.98 -13.90 1.63
C ALA A 53 -1.60 -12.71 2.38
N SER A 54 -1.03 -12.34 3.55
CA SER A 54 -1.47 -11.18 4.32
C SER A 54 -1.21 -9.82 3.64
N LEU A 55 -0.28 -9.78 2.68
CA LEU A 55 0.07 -8.57 1.94
C LEU A 55 -0.62 -8.49 0.56
N THR A 56 -1.24 -9.58 0.13
CA THR A 56 -1.96 -9.64 -1.15
C THR A 56 -3.06 -8.59 -1.29
N PRO A 57 -3.86 -8.26 -0.24
CA PRO A 57 -4.85 -7.18 -0.34
C PRO A 57 -4.25 -5.84 -0.75
N LEU A 58 -2.99 -5.55 -0.39
CA LEU A 58 -2.29 -4.34 -0.79
C LEU A 58 -1.97 -4.28 -2.31
N THR A 59 -2.04 -5.41 -3.00
CA THR A 59 -1.79 -5.51 -4.45
C THR A 59 -3.08 -5.56 -5.27
N ASP A 60 -4.23 -5.54 -4.62
CA ASP A 60 -5.55 -5.44 -5.23
C ASP A 60 -6.16 -4.09 -4.83
N LEU A 61 -5.94 -3.08 -5.67
CA LEU A 61 -6.35 -1.71 -5.39
C LEU A 61 -7.85 -1.57 -5.18
N HIS A 62 -8.65 -2.35 -5.90
CA HIS A 62 -10.11 -2.33 -5.78
C HIS A 62 -10.56 -2.82 -4.40
N ARG A 63 -10.05 -3.96 -3.95
CA ARG A 63 -10.33 -4.51 -2.61
C ARG A 63 -9.76 -3.61 -1.51
N PHE A 64 -8.57 -3.08 -1.71
CA PHE A 64 -7.90 -2.20 -0.75
C PHE A 64 -8.70 -0.91 -0.53
N VAL A 65 -9.07 -0.21 -1.59
CA VAL A 65 -9.89 1.01 -1.52
C VAL A 65 -11.30 0.69 -1.03
N GLY A 66 -11.91 -0.39 -1.51
CA GLY A 66 -13.23 -0.84 -1.05
C GLY A 66 -13.26 -1.14 0.44
N GLY A 67 -12.24 -1.84 0.97
CA GLY A 67 -12.11 -2.10 2.40
C GLY A 67 -11.95 -0.83 3.24
N MET A 68 -11.22 0.16 2.73
CA MET A 68 -11.07 1.45 3.43
C MET A 68 -12.36 2.29 3.42
N LEU A 69 -13.21 2.09 2.42
CA LEU A 69 -14.46 2.84 2.27
C LEU A 69 -15.67 2.12 2.91
N SER A 70 -15.53 0.88 3.34
CA SER A 70 -16.64 0.09 3.89
C SER A 70 -16.93 0.37 5.37
N ASP A 71 -15.95 0.83 6.12
CA ASP A 71 -16.05 1.07 7.57
C ASP A 71 -15.76 2.55 7.87
N HIS A 72 -16.76 3.40 7.64
CA HIS A 72 -16.67 4.83 7.88
C HIS A 72 -17.82 5.33 8.76
N GLY A 73 -17.57 6.41 9.46
CA GLY A 73 -18.59 7.16 10.19
C GLY A 73 -19.34 8.15 9.28
N LYS A 74 -19.71 9.29 9.82
CA LYS A 74 -20.36 10.35 9.04
C LYS A 74 -19.34 11.00 8.11
N LEU A 75 -19.67 11.02 6.81
CA LEU A 75 -18.85 11.67 5.78
C LEU A 75 -19.28 13.13 5.59
N VAL A 76 -18.32 14.02 5.52
CA VAL A 76 -18.52 15.45 5.26
C VAL A 76 -17.71 15.87 4.03
N LYS A 77 -18.41 16.49 3.08
CA LYS A 77 -17.76 17.09 1.89
C LYS A 77 -17.11 18.40 2.32
N GLY A 78 -15.81 18.51 2.09
CA GLY A 78 -15.05 19.74 2.33
C GLY A 78 -14.89 20.60 1.08
N ALA A 79 -14.05 21.62 1.23
CA ALA A 79 -13.71 22.54 0.14
C ALA A 79 -12.85 21.85 -0.94
N THR A 80 -12.88 22.43 -2.12
CA THR A 80 -11.93 22.09 -3.19
C THR A 80 -10.56 22.68 -2.85
N THR A 81 -9.51 21.89 -3.03
CA THR A 81 -8.11 22.30 -2.82
C THR A 81 -7.22 21.72 -3.92
N THR A 82 -5.91 21.93 -3.83
CA THR A 82 -4.94 21.40 -4.78
C THR A 82 -3.94 20.47 -4.11
N ILE A 83 -3.78 19.25 -4.64
CA ILE A 83 -2.76 18.28 -4.22
C ILE A 83 -1.94 17.87 -5.44
N ALA A 84 -0.62 18.05 -5.37
CA ALA A 84 0.30 17.74 -6.48
C ALA A 84 -0.16 18.32 -7.84
N GLY A 85 -0.64 19.56 -7.85
CA GLY A 85 -1.12 20.25 -9.07
C GLY A 85 -2.51 19.80 -9.55
N ARG A 86 -3.20 18.90 -8.85
CA ARG A 86 -4.55 18.45 -9.20
C ARG A 86 -5.60 19.11 -8.30
N SER A 87 -6.67 19.61 -8.89
CA SER A 87 -7.85 20.06 -8.15
C SER A 87 -8.57 18.87 -7.55
N VAL A 88 -8.80 18.88 -6.23
CA VAL A 88 -9.43 17.78 -5.49
C VAL A 88 -10.50 18.28 -4.54
N VAL A 89 -11.48 17.43 -4.26
CA VAL A 89 -12.49 17.63 -3.22
C VAL A 89 -12.14 16.74 -2.03
N ALA A 90 -12.16 17.30 -0.83
CA ALA A 90 -11.97 16.56 0.40
C ALA A 90 -13.29 15.88 0.83
N ILE A 91 -13.24 14.60 1.17
CA ILE A 91 -14.30 13.86 1.85
C ILE A 91 -13.74 13.40 3.18
N THR A 92 -14.23 13.98 4.26
CA THR A 92 -13.73 13.71 5.61
C THR A 92 -14.67 12.78 6.35
N ASP A 93 -14.12 11.68 6.87
CA ASP A 93 -14.76 10.84 7.87
C ASP A 93 -14.54 11.46 9.25
N THR A 94 -15.63 11.78 9.94
CA THR A 94 -15.61 12.41 11.26
C THR A 94 -15.51 11.42 12.42
N ALA A 95 -15.35 10.12 12.14
CA ALA A 95 -15.11 9.13 13.19
C ALA A 95 -13.76 9.34 13.89
N THR A 96 -13.61 8.85 15.12
CA THR A 96 -12.38 8.97 15.93
C THR A 96 -11.14 8.38 15.24
N GLN A 97 -11.33 7.33 14.44
CA GLN A 97 -10.29 6.68 13.65
C GLN A 97 -10.43 7.01 12.15
N GLY A 98 -11.10 8.11 11.84
CA GLY A 98 -11.40 8.52 10.49
C GLY A 98 -10.21 9.06 9.71
N GLY A 99 -10.50 9.85 8.69
CA GLY A 99 -9.48 10.45 7.84
C GLY A 99 -10.10 11.31 6.75
N THR A 100 -9.27 11.75 5.82
CA THR A 100 -9.73 12.52 4.67
C THR A 100 -9.30 11.87 3.37
N LEU A 101 -10.28 11.53 2.53
CA LEU A 101 -10.06 11.09 1.16
C LEU A 101 -10.17 12.29 0.22
N TYR A 102 -9.14 12.54 -0.56
CA TYR A 102 -9.11 13.56 -1.59
C TYR A 102 -9.39 12.91 -2.94
N ILE A 103 -10.44 13.38 -3.61
CA ILE A 103 -10.92 12.84 -4.88
C ILE A 103 -10.73 13.91 -5.96
N ALA A 104 -10.32 13.54 -7.17
CA ALA A 104 -10.19 14.45 -8.29
C ALA A 104 -11.51 15.21 -8.53
N ALA A 105 -11.44 16.55 -8.55
CA ALA A 105 -12.60 17.43 -8.74
C ALA A 105 -12.97 17.60 -10.21
N THR A 106 -12.08 17.20 -11.13
CA THR A 106 -12.27 17.30 -12.58
C THR A 106 -11.97 15.98 -13.28
N GLY A 107 -12.65 15.69 -14.37
CA GLY A 107 -12.52 14.42 -15.07
C GLY A 107 -13.16 13.26 -14.31
N GLN A 108 -12.51 12.12 -14.30
CA GLN A 108 -12.93 10.95 -13.53
C GLN A 108 -12.63 11.16 -12.03
N SER A 109 -13.61 10.92 -11.17
CA SER A 109 -13.51 11.11 -9.71
C SER A 109 -12.63 10.05 -9.03
N TYR A 110 -11.38 9.91 -9.47
CA TYR A 110 -10.45 8.98 -8.87
C TYR A 110 -9.89 9.49 -7.53
N PRO A 111 -9.64 8.60 -6.56
CA PRO A 111 -8.84 8.92 -5.39
C PRO A 111 -7.46 9.46 -5.78
N VAL A 112 -7.02 10.52 -5.11
CA VAL A 112 -5.70 11.12 -5.29
C VAL A 112 -4.84 10.92 -4.06
N GLN A 113 -5.43 11.08 -2.89
CA GLN A 113 -4.73 10.92 -1.62
C GLN A 113 -5.72 10.52 -0.53
N LEU A 114 -5.28 9.66 0.39
CA LEU A 114 -5.92 9.41 1.67
C LEU A 114 -4.99 9.82 2.80
N VAL A 115 -5.51 10.56 3.74
CA VAL A 115 -4.84 10.89 5.00
C VAL A 115 -5.64 10.27 6.12
N ALA A 116 -5.13 9.19 6.72
CA ALA A 116 -5.73 8.55 7.88
C ALA A 116 -5.28 9.23 9.17
N THR A 117 -6.16 9.26 10.16
CA THR A 117 -5.93 9.82 11.50
C THR A 117 -6.01 8.74 12.58
N GLY A 118 -5.78 9.08 13.83
CA GLY A 118 -5.87 8.15 14.95
C GLY A 118 -4.69 7.19 15.06
N LYS A 119 -4.95 5.96 15.52
CA LYS A 119 -3.90 4.95 15.79
C LYS A 119 -3.18 4.48 14.54
N SER A 120 -3.84 4.51 13.39
CA SER A 120 -3.30 4.12 12.10
C SER A 120 -2.97 5.34 11.22
N ALA A 121 -2.61 6.47 11.83
CA ALA A 121 -2.28 7.69 11.12
C ALA A 121 -1.25 7.44 10.02
N GLY A 122 -1.52 7.94 8.82
CA GLY A 122 -0.66 7.75 7.67
C GLY A 122 -1.21 8.44 6.43
N LYS A 123 -0.43 8.38 5.36
CA LYS A 123 -0.79 8.97 4.08
C LYS A 123 -0.53 7.98 2.94
N LEU A 124 -1.54 7.82 2.09
CA LEU A 124 -1.46 7.08 0.84
C LEU A 124 -1.68 8.04 -0.32
N THR A 125 -0.93 7.88 -1.39
CA THR A 125 -1.08 8.63 -2.63
C THR A 125 -1.39 7.65 -3.75
N PHE A 126 -2.36 8.00 -4.59
CA PHE A 126 -2.79 7.21 -5.73
C PHE A 126 -2.46 7.97 -7.01
N ASP A 127 -1.89 7.27 -7.97
CA ASP A 127 -1.57 7.82 -9.28
C ASP A 127 -1.73 6.76 -10.37
N GLN A 128 -1.48 7.13 -11.62
CA GLN A 128 -1.49 6.25 -12.78
C GLN A 128 -2.78 5.45 -12.97
N TRP A 129 -3.93 6.01 -12.60
CA TRP A 129 -5.23 5.39 -12.82
C TRP A 129 -5.41 5.01 -14.29
N ASN A 130 -5.77 3.76 -14.55
CA ASN A 130 -5.95 3.18 -15.88
C ASN A 130 -4.71 3.28 -16.81
N ALA A 131 -3.53 3.60 -16.28
CA ALA A 131 -2.32 3.52 -17.04
C ALA A 131 -1.96 2.05 -17.34
N VAL A 132 -1.52 1.78 -18.56
CA VAL A 132 -0.97 0.46 -18.89
C VAL A 132 0.41 0.35 -18.25
N VAL A 133 0.52 -0.43 -17.19
CA VAL A 133 1.78 -0.69 -16.48
C VAL A 133 2.31 -2.04 -16.88
N THR A 134 3.45 -2.08 -17.57
CA THR A 134 4.15 -3.34 -17.85
C THR A 134 4.98 -3.72 -16.63
N LEU A 135 4.55 -4.74 -15.90
CA LEU A 135 5.28 -5.29 -14.76
C LEU A 135 6.16 -6.45 -15.20
N THR A 136 7.45 -6.35 -14.92
CA THR A 136 8.41 -7.44 -15.15
C THR A 136 8.87 -8.02 -13.83
N ALA A 137 9.07 -9.35 -13.79
CA ALA A 137 9.58 -10.02 -12.61
C ALA A 137 10.99 -9.52 -12.27
N PRO A 138 11.25 -9.10 -11.02
CA PRO A 138 12.58 -8.66 -10.62
C PRO A 138 13.61 -9.77 -10.79
N LYS A 139 14.72 -9.46 -11.44
CA LYS A 139 15.84 -10.40 -11.62
C LYS A 139 16.50 -10.70 -10.27
N GLY A 140 16.91 -11.95 -10.06
CA GLY A 140 17.62 -12.37 -8.84
C GLY A 140 16.77 -12.40 -7.58
N ALA A 141 15.44 -12.44 -7.71
CA ALA A 141 14.56 -12.57 -6.55
C ALA A 141 14.79 -13.92 -5.82
N ILE A 142 14.94 -13.86 -4.51
CA ILE A 142 15.13 -15.03 -3.65
C ILE A 142 13.77 -15.74 -3.52
N ASP A 143 13.70 -16.99 -3.94
CA ASP A 143 12.50 -17.81 -3.78
C ASP A 143 12.44 -18.37 -2.35
N LEU A 144 11.44 -17.93 -1.56
CA LEU A 144 11.28 -18.37 -0.19
C LEU A 144 11.00 -19.89 -0.08
N LYS A 145 10.43 -20.51 -1.10
CA LYS A 145 10.23 -21.97 -1.10
C LYS A 145 11.55 -22.74 -1.07
N LYS A 146 12.62 -22.16 -1.63
CA LYS A 146 13.95 -22.77 -1.65
C LYS A 146 14.74 -22.56 -0.36
N LEU A 147 14.26 -21.71 0.54
CA LEU A 147 14.91 -21.47 1.85
C LEU A 147 14.27 -22.31 2.97
N ALA A 148 13.17 -22.98 2.72
CA ALA A 148 12.42 -23.78 3.70
C ALA A 148 12.86 -25.27 3.74
N HIS A 149 14.05 -25.55 3.22
CA HIS A 149 14.69 -26.90 3.27
C HIS A 149 15.92 -26.87 4.14
#